data_431c7ea23ac76735fd4d662dcfaa2ae8
#
_entry.id   431c7ea23ac76735fd4d662dcfaa2ae8
#
_cell.length_a   1.000
_cell.length_b   1.000
_cell.length_c   1.000
_cell.angle_alpha   90.00
_cell.angle_beta   90.00
_cell.angle_gamma   90.00
#
_symmetry.space_group_name_H-M   'P 1'
#
loop_
_entity.id
_entity.type
_entity.pdbx_description
1 polymer ?
#
loop_
_entity_poly.entity_id
_entity_poly.type
_entity_poly.pdbx_seq_one_letter_code
_entity_poly.pdbx_strand_id
1 'polypeptide(L)'
;MSIFRFKKFEVRNEKSAMKVNTDGVLLGAACPVRPDMKNVLDIGTGTGTIALMLAQRISALTQTTVSSIDLNIIGIDIDEDAAAEAGANFAASAWAGSLEARRQALAELSDDRAFDLIVSNPPYYDSSLTNPDAKKTAARHTDETGLSFREVLEFAGKHLAQEGIVSMVLPADQEASVLRHGRMNGLKLAEILRIRTVERKPSSRIIITFIHDNQTVTPTEKQLTIMNKGK
;
A
#
# COMPACT_ATOMS: atom_id res chain seq x y z
N MET A 1 13.68 18.88 12.26
CA MET A 1 12.76 17.70 12.37
C MET A 1 11.57 17.95 11.47
N SER A 2 11.45 17.18 10.38
CA SER A 2 10.26 17.25 9.50
C SER A 2 9.20 16.28 10.03
N ILE A 3 8.08 16.83 10.51
CA ILE A 3 6.94 16.06 11.02
C ILE A 3 5.73 16.39 10.17
N PHE A 4 5.11 15.33 9.62
CA PHE A 4 3.81 15.45 8.95
C PHE A 4 2.70 15.13 9.94
N ARG A 5 1.71 16.03 10.07
CA ARG A 5 0.63 15.91 11.06
C ARG A 5 -0.68 15.49 10.43
N PHE A 6 -1.15 14.31 10.79
CA PHE A 6 -2.53 13.87 10.56
C PHE A 6 -3.41 14.28 11.75
N LYS A 7 -4.73 14.18 11.61
CA LYS A 7 -5.67 14.55 12.68
C LYS A 7 -5.52 13.71 13.96
N LYS A 8 -5.03 12.48 13.85
CA LYS A 8 -4.99 11.50 14.95
C LYS A 8 -3.58 11.02 15.30
N PHE A 9 -2.60 11.26 14.47
CA PHE A 9 -1.21 10.84 14.67
C PHE A 9 -0.25 11.76 13.90
N GLU A 10 1.01 11.66 14.22
CA GLU A 10 2.09 12.36 13.54
C GLU A 10 3.05 11.35 12.92
N VAL A 11 3.72 11.73 11.85
CA VAL A 11 4.71 10.91 11.13
C VAL A 11 6.01 11.69 11.02
N ARG A 12 7.09 11.16 11.57
CA ARG A 12 8.46 11.61 11.26
C ARG A 12 8.72 11.33 9.78
N ASN A 13 9.32 12.27 9.08
CA ASN A 13 9.40 12.28 7.63
C ASN A 13 10.77 12.79 7.16
N GLU A 14 11.84 12.24 7.74
CA GLU A 14 13.20 12.77 7.56
C GLU A 14 14.12 11.80 6.82
N LYS A 15 14.14 10.54 7.21
CA LYS A 15 15.16 9.57 6.79
C LYS A 15 14.71 8.77 5.57
N SER A 16 13.51 8.22 5.58
CA SER A 16 12.98 7.44 4.46
C SER A 16 13.14 8.18 3.13
N ALA A 17 13.63 7.50 2.10
CA ALA A 17 13.75 8.05 0.75
C ALA A 17 12.40 8.51 0.20
N MET A 18 11.35 7.73 0.44
CA MET A 18 9.98 8.09 0.07
C MET A 18 9.30 8.79 1.24
N LYS A 19 9.17 10.09 1.12
CA LYS A 19 8.45 10.93 2.08
C LYS A 19 6.95 10.64 2.06
N VAL A 20 6.22 11.13 3.10
CA VAL A 20 4.75 11.16 3.05
C VAL A 20 4.31 11.83 1.75
N ASN A 21 3.56 11.12 0.94
CA ASN A 21 3.14 11.55 -0.38
C ASN A 21 1.63 11.31 -0.61
N THR A 22 1.10 11.94 -1.64
CA THR A 22 -0.32 11.86 -1.96
C THR A 22 -0.77 10.44 -2.27
N ASP A 23 0.03 9.66 -2.97
CA ASP A 23 -0.33 8.30 -3.40
C ASP A 23 -0.49 7.36 -2.20
N GLY A 24 0.47 7.38 -1.25
CA GLY A 24 0.37 6.61 0.01
C GLY A 24 -0.80 7.04 0.88
N VAL A 25 -1.06 8.36 0.99
CA VAL A 25 -2.21 8.88 1.74
C VAL A 25 -3.53 8.46 1.08
N LEU A 26 -3.64 8.50 -0.24
CA LEU A 26 -4.84 8.06 -0.95
C LEU A 26 -5.07 6.55 -0.78
N LEU A 27 -4.04 5.73 -0.88
CA LEU A 27 -4.15 4.29 -0.64
C LEU A 27 -4.59 4.01 0.80
N GLY A 28 -3.92 4.58 1.79
CA GLY A 28 -4.28 4.42 3.21
C GLY A 28 -5.71 4.90 3.53
N ALA A 29 -6.22 5.91 2.82
CA ALA A 29 -7.57 6.43 3.01
C ALA A 29 -8.66 5.62 2.30
N ALA A 30 -8.39 5.12 1.08
CA ALA A 30 -9.40 4.53 0.21
C ALA A 30 -9.36 3.00 0.11
N CYS A 31 -8.24 2.36 0.47
CA CYS A 31 -8.15 0.90 0.53
C CYS A 31 -9.33 0.32 1.33
N PRO A 32 -10.04 -0.70 0.83
CA PRO A 32 -11.09 -1.35 1.60
C PRO A 32 -10.54 -1.96 2.90
N VAL A 33 -11.24 -1.76 4.00
CA VAL A 33 -10.92 -2.36 5.31
C VAL A 33 -12.18 -2.93 5.96
N ARG A 34 -12.01 -3.99 6.73
CA ARG A 34 -13.08 -4.64 7.48
C ARG A 34 -12.69 -4.77 8.95
N PRO A 35 -13.66 -4.84 9.87
CA PRO A 35 -13.39 -4.94 11.33
C PRO A 35 -12.80 -6.30 11.76
N ASP A 36 -12.91 -7.32 10.93
CA ASP A 36 -12.42 -8.69 11.15
C ASP A 36 -10.98 -8.92 10.65
N MET A 37 -10.40 -7.96 9.97
CA MET A 37 -9.01 -8.04 9.50
C MET A 37 -8.04 -8.05 10.68
N LYS A 38 -7.15 -9.06 10.72
CA LYS A 38 -6.17 -9.26 11.78
C LYS A 38 -4.75 -9.14 11.31
N ASN A 39 -4.42 -9.77 10.18
CA ASN A 39 -3.07 -9.80 9.64
C ASN A 39 -2.97 -8.91 8.41
N VAL A 40 -2.20 -7.84 8.53
CA VAL A 40 -2.02 -6.83 7.48
C VAL A 40 -0.53 -6.70 7.15
N LEU A 41 -0.21 -6.65 5.86
CA LEU A 41 1.15 -6.44 5.38
C LEU A 41 1.23 -5.16 4.54
N ASP A 42 2.11 -4.25 4.91
CA ASP A 42 2.45 -3.04 4.16
C ASP A 42 3.84 -3.22 3.51
N ILE A 43 3.86 -3.45 2.20
CA ILE A 43 5.09 -3.75 1.45
C ILE A 43 5.68 -2.47 0.89
N GLY A 44 6.94 -2.18 1.26
CA GLY A 44 7.59 -0.90 0.98
C GLY A 44 7.00 0.20 1.87
N THR A 45 6.99 -0.04 3.19
CA THR A 45 6.25 0.78 4.17
C THR A 45 6.77 2.22 4.28
N GLY A 46 8.03 2.47 3.89
CA GLY A 46 8.64 3.79 3.94
C GLY A 46 8.59 4.40 5.34
N THR A 47 7.86 5.49 5.49
CA THR A 47 7.62 6.15 6.78
C THR A 47 6.59 5.45 7.68
N GLY A 48 5.97 4.37 7.23
CA GLY A 48 4.89 3.70 7.94
C GLY A 48 3.51 4.39 7.83
N THR A 49 3.37 5.35 6.93
CA THR A 49 2.14 6.16 6.81
C THR A 49 0.92 5.32 6.49
N ILE A 50 1.00 4.38 5.53
CA ILE A 50 -0.13 3.55 5.11
C ILE A 50 -0.53 2.63 6.27
N ALA A 51 0.42 1.95 6.90
CA ALA A 51 0.20 1.08 8.05
C ALA A 51 -0.51 1.81 9.21
N LEU A 52 -0.07 3.04 9.55
CA LEU A 52 -0.70 3.86 10.59
C LEU A 52 -2.15 4.25 10.24
N MET A 53 -2.41 4.61 8.98
CA MET A 53 -3.76 4.92 8.52
C MET A 53 -4.68 3.70 8.58
N LEU A 54 -4.18 2.52 8.22
CA LEU A 54 -4.92 1.26 8.32
C LEU A 54 -5.20 0.89 9.77
N ALA A 55 -4.22 1.00 10.67
CA ALA A 55 -4.40 0.78 12.10
C ALA A 55 -5.51 1.67 12.66
N GLN A 56 -5.48 2.97 12.33
CA GLN A 56 -6.53 3.91 12.73
C GLN A 56 -7.91 3.49 12.21
N ARG A 57 -8.02 3.11 10.93
CA ARG A 57 -9.31 2.82 10.30
C ARG A 57 -9.90 1.49 10.79
N ILE A 58 -9.09 0.44 10.89
CA ILE A 58 -9.55 -0.88 11.39
C ILE A 58 -9.97 -0.74 12.85
N SER A 59 -9.16 -0.08 13.69
CA SER A 59 -9.50 0.15 15.10
C SER A 59 -10.80 0.96 15.27
N ALA A 60 -11.07 1.92 14.39
CA ALA A 60 -12.29 2.69 14.44
C ALA A 60 -13.55 1.87 14.08
N LEU A 61 -13.41 0.83 13.24
CA LEU A 61 -14.51 -0.05 12.85
C LEU A 61 -14.85 -1.06 13.94
N THR A 62 -13.88 -1.51 14.73
CA THR A 62 -14.08 -2.53 15.76
C THR A 62 -14.80 -1.98 16.99
N GLN A 63 -14.91 -0.66 17.16
CA GLN A 63 -15.52 0.00 18.35
C GLN A 63 -14.97 -0.49 19.70
N THR A 64 -13.81 -1.11 19.69
CA THR A 64 -13.17 -1.76 20.83
C THR A 64 -11.97 -0.93 21.27
N THR A 65 -11.60 -1.00 22.54
CA THR A 65 -10.38 -0.35 23.02
C THR A 65 -9.15 -0.93 22.31
N VAL A 66 -8.21 -0.08 21.90
CA VAL A 66 -7.02 -0.44 21.12
C VAL A 66 -6.25 -1.65 21.72
N SER A 67 -6.26 -1.79 23.04
CA SER A 67 -5.58 -2.86 23.77
C SER A 67 -6.21 -4.26 23.68
N SER A 68 -7.41 -4.39 23.10
CA SER A 68 -8.13 -5.67 22.96
C SER A 68 -8.34 -6.10 21.50
N ILE A 69 -7.75 -5.39 20.54
CA ILE A 69 -7.83 -5.71 19.12
C ILE A 69 -6.70 -6.70 18.80
N ASP A 70 -7.07 -7.87 18.31
CA ASP A 70 -6.13 -8.86 17.76
C ASP A 70 -5.72 -8.43 16.33
N LEU A 71 -5.09 -7.25 16.22
CA LEU A 71 -4.63 -6.66 14.97
C LEU A 71 -3.13 -6.67 14.94
N ASN A 72 -2.56 -7.20 13.88
CA ASN A 72 -1.13 -7.27 13.64
C ASN A 72 -0.83 -6.70 12.23
N ILE A 73 -0.20 -5.56 12.19
CA ILE A 73 0.22 -4.89 10.95
C ILE A 73 1.75 -4.93 10.89
N ILE A 74 2.27 -5.56 9.85
CA ILE A 74 3.70 -5.61 9.58
C ILE A 74 4.00 -4.68 8.41
N GLY A 75 4.87 -3.70 8.63
CA GLY A 75 5.48 -2.90 7.58
C GLY A 75 6.87 -3.43 7.26
N ILE A 76 7.13 -3.79 6.00
CA ILE A 76 8.46 -4.19 5.56
C ILE A 76 9.06 -3.16 4.62
N ASP A 77 10.35 -2.93 4.73
CA ASP A 77 11.13 -2.12 3.79
C ASP A 77 12.55 -2.67 3.70
N ILE A 78 13.16 -2.64 2.53
CA ILE A 78 14.54 -3.04 2.33
C ILE A 78 15.52 -1.99 2.86
N ASP A 79 15.11 -0.72 2.82
CA ASP A 79 15.88 0.41 3.30
C ASP A 79 15.87 0.45 4.84
N GLU A 80 17.08 0.47 5.44
CA GLU A 80 17.24 0.46 6.89
C GLU A 80 16.71 1.73 7.54
N ASP A 81 16.95 2.88 6.93
CA ASP A 81 16.50 4.17 7.45
C ASP A 81 14.97 4.30 7.37
N ALA A 82 14.34 3.77 6.32
CA ALA A 82 12.88 3.70 6.18
C ALA A 82 12.27 2.79 7.26
N ALA A 83 12.77 1.56 7.40
CA ALA A 83 12.29 0.62 8.42
C ALA A 83 12.45 1.17 9.84
N ALA A 84 13.59 1.81 10.13
CA ALA A 84 13.84 2.43 11.45
C ALA A 84 12.92 3.63 11.70
N GLU A 85 12.66 4.47 10.67
CA GLU A 85 11.75 5.61 10.78
C GLU A 85 10.30 5.15 10.96
N ALA A 86 9.85 4.13 10.22
CA ALA A 86 8.55 3.49 10.41
C ALA A 86 8.40 2.94 11.83
N GLY A 87 9.39 2.21 12.33
CA GLY A 87 9.39 1.66 13.69
C GLY A 87 9.25 2.75 14.76
N ALA A 88 9.96 3.88 14.59
CA ALA A 88 9.86 5.02 15.50
C ALA A 88 8.46 5.69 15.44
N ASN A 89 7.86 5.77 14.25
CA ASN A 89 6.52 6.29 14.06
C ASN A 89 5.45 5.37 14.66
N PHE A 90 5.61 4.06 14.51
CA PHE A 90 4.74 3.05 15.11
C PHE A 90 4.76 3.10 16.62
N ALA A 91 5.96 3.12 17.21
CA ALA A 91 6.17 3.20 18.68
C ALA A 91 5.58 4.48 19.30
N ALA A 92 5.53 5.59 18.54
CA ALA A 92 4.96 6.86 18.98
C ALA A 92 3.44 6.95 18.79
N SER A 93 2.80 5.96 18.17
CA SER A 93 1.37 5.97 17.85
C SER A 93 0.52 5.34 18.94
N ALA A 94 -0.78 5.60 18.89
CA ALA A 94 -1.75 4.95 19.75
C ALA A 94 -1.91 3.43 19.47
N TRP A 95 -1.36 2.93 18.35
CA TRP A 95 -1.47 1.54 17.88
C TRP A 95 -0.14 0.79 17.99
N ALA A 96 0.81 1.27 18.82
CA ALA A 96 2.15 0.68 18.95
C ALA A 96 2.16 -0.83 19.21
N GLY A 97 1.17 -1.34 19.96
CA GLY A 97 1.04 -2.77 20.24
C GLY A 97 0.54 -3.63 19.06
N SER A 98 0.08 -3.00 17.96
CA SER A 98 -0.46 -3.67 16.77
C SER A 98 0.42 -3.50 15.53
N LEU A 99 1.53 -2.77 15.64
CA LEU A 99 2.36 -2.36 14.52
C LEU A 99 3.80 -2.82 14.70
N GLU A 100 4.36 -3.43 13.69
CA GLU A 100 5.76 -3.85 13.65
C GLU A 100 6.40 -3.38 12.33
N ALA A 101 7.59 -2.77 12.40
CA ALA A 101 8.39 -2.45 11.23
C ALA A 101 9.60 -3.39 11.16
N ARG A 102 9.86 -3.93 9.97
CA ARG A 102 10.98 -4.82 9.71
C ARG A 102 11.81 -4.33 8.53
N ARG A 103 13.14 -4.31 8.71
CA ARG A 103 14.05 -4.25 7.57
C ARG A 103 14.06 -5.61 6.91
N GLN A 104 13.35 -5.77 5.80
CA GLN A 104 13.19 -7.06 5.15
C GLN A 104 12.80 -6.90 3.68
N ALA A 105 13.45 -7.62 2.78
CA ALA A 105 13.01 -7.74 1.40
C ALA A 105 11.77 -8.64 1.30
N LEU A 106 10.87 -8.34 0.37
CA LEU A 106 9.67 -9.16 0.15
C LEU A 106 10.01 -10.62 -0.17
N ALA A 107 11.05 -10.85 -0.97
CA ALA A 107 11.51 -12.19 -1.35
C ALA A 107 12.03 -13.04 -0.17
N GLU A 108 12.43 -12.37 0.93
CA GLU A 108 12.94 -13.01 2.14
C GLU A 108 11.87 -13.19 3.22
N LEU A 109 10.67 -12.68 2.98
CA LEU A 109 9.58 -12.78 3.95
C LEU A 109 9.08 -14.23 4.02
N SER A 110 9.58 -14.96 5.02
CA SER A 110 9.11 -16.28 5.39
C SER A 110 8.10 -16.12 6.53
N ASP A 111 6.85 -15.88 6.20
CA ASP A 111 5.75 -15.82 7.16
C ASP A 111 4.66 -16.78 6.71
N ASP A 112 4.40 -17.81 7.51
CA ASP A 112 3.38 -18.82 7.21
C ASP A 112 1.95 -18.29 7.42
N ARG A 113 1.81 -17.06 7.90
CA ARG A 113 0.50 -16.44 8.09
C ARG A 113 -0.12 -16.05 6.75
N ALA A 114 -1.40 -16.33 6.62
CA ALA A 114 -2.20 -15.74 5.56
C ALA A 114 -2.60 -14.30 5.96
N PHE A 115 -2.51 -13.37 5.02
CA PHE A 115 -2.82 -11.95 5.23
C PHE A 115 -4.25 -11.63 4.80
N ASP A 116 -4.99 -10.95 5.67
CA ASP A 116 -6.32 -10.42 5.36
C ASP A 116 -6.25 -9.20 4.43
N LEU A 117 -5.14 -8.46 4.53
CA LEU A 117 -4.88 -7.30 3.68
C LEU A 117 -3.39 -7.20 3.37
N ILE A 118 -3.07 -7.10 2.10
CA ILE A 118 -1.75 -6.71 1.60
C ILE A 118 -1.89 -5.36 0.92
N VAL A 119 -1.05 -4.40 1.29
CA VAL A 119 -1.01 -3.08 0.63
C VAL A 119 0.40 -2.77 0.15
N SER A 120 0.49 -2.01 -0.93
CA SER A 120 1.76 -1.47 -1.41
C SER A 120 1.56 -0.21 -2.23
N ASN A 121 2.48 0.73 -2.07
CA ASN A 121 2.75 1.80 -3.01
C ASN A 121 4.11 1.52 -3.68
N PRO A 122 4.17 0.56 -4.60
CA PRO A 122 5.45 0.12 -5.16
C PRO A 122 6.08 1.23 -5.99
N PRO A 123 7.41 1.26 -6.13
CA PRO A 123 8.08 2.22 -6.99
C PRO A 123 7.57 2.10 -8.44
N TYR A 124 7.33 3.25 -9.07
CA TYR A 124 6.85 3.31 -10.44
C TYR A 124 8.04 3.37 -11.39
N TYR A 125 8.17 2.38 -12.26
CA TYR A 125 9.06 2.48 -13.39
C TYR A 125 8.33 3.18 -14.50
N ASP A 126 8.71 4.41 -14.76
CA ASP A 126 8.19 5.17 -15.89
C ASP A 126 8.76 4.59 -17.18
N SER A 127 8.00 3.69 -17.80
CA SER A 127 8.32 3.14 -19.12
C SER A 127 8.31 4.23 -20.21
N SER A 128 7.80 5.42 -19.88
CA SER A 128 7.74 6.60 -20.77
C SER A 128 8.98 7.48 -20.71
N LEU A 129 9.93 7.22 -19.79
CA LEU A 129 11.18 7.95 -19.75
C LEU A 129 11.94 7.74 -21.07
N THR A 130 11.88 8.73 -21.95
CA THR A 130 12.62 8.77 -23.21
C THR A 130 14.12 9.03 -23.01
N ASN A 131 14.51 9.43 -21.78
CA ASN A 131 15.91 9.67 -21.42
C ASN A 131 16.61 8.35 -21.06
N PRO A 132 17.67 7.94 -21.82
CA PRO A 132 18.42 6.72 -21.56
C PRO A 132 19.08 6.68 -20.17
N ASP A 133 19.45 7.83 -19.61
CA ASP A 133 20.09 7.90 -18.29
C ASP A 133 19.06 7.73 -17.16
N ALA A 134 17.85 8.23 -17.33
CA ALA A 134 16.75 7.99 -16.40
C ALA A 134 16.29 6.52 -16.42
N LYS A 135 16.29 5.88 -17.61
CA LYS A 135 16.05 4.41 -17.72
C LYS A 135 17.12 3.58 -17.01
N LYS A 136 18.39 3.97 -17.12
CA LYS A 136 19.49 3.30 -16.43
C LYS A 136 19.41 3.48 -14.91
N THR A 137 19.03 4.66 -14.44
CA THR A 137 18.82 4.93 -13.02
C THR A 137 17.62 4.15 -12.49
N ALA A 138 16.50 4.16 -13.18
CA ALA A 138 15.33 3.36 -12.85
C ALA A 138 15.65 1.85 -12.83
N ALA A 139 16.36 1.33 -13.85
CA ALA A 139 16.79 -0.07 -13.90
C ALA A 139 17.72 -0.45 -12.74
N ARG A 140 18.65 0.43 -12.35
CA ARG A 140 19.52 0.19 -11.17
C ARG A 140 18.72 0.10 -9.88
N HIS A 141 17.71 0.96 -9.70
CA HIS A 141 16.82 0.86 -8.54
C HIS A 141 15.96 -0.39 -8.55
N THR A 142 15.60 -0.93 -9.73
CA THR A 142 14.92 -2.23 -9.85
C THR A 142 15.82 -3.37 -9.40
N ASP A 143 17.09 -3.34 -9.83
CA ASP A 143 18.06 -4.36 -9.47
C ASP A 143 18.41 -4.32 -7.97
N GLU A 144 18.30 -3.15 -7.32
CA GLU A 144 18.58 -2.97 -5.89
C GLU A 144 17.37 -3.28 -4.99
N THR A 145 16.14 -2.99 -5.41
CA THR A 145 14.95 -3.19 -4.56
C THR A 145 14.15 -4.44 -4.91
N GLY A 146 14.23 -4.91 -6.17
CA GLY A 146 13.46 -6.07 -6.64
C GLY A 146 11.94 -5.93 -6.47
N LEU A 147 11.45 -4.75 -6.04
CA LEU A 147 10.05 -4.52 -5.74
C LEU A 147 9.31 -3.84 -6.89
N SER A 148 8.31 -4.51 -7.43
CA SER A 148 7.35 -3.95 -8.36
C SER A 148 5.95 -4.50 -8.04
N PHE A 149 4.92 -4.00 -8.73
CA PHE A 149 3.57 -4.55 -8.57
C PHE A 149 3.49 -6.06 -8.95
N ARG A 150 4.44 -6.57 -9.72
CA ARG A 150 4.47 -7.98 -10.13
C ARG A 150 4.83 -8.88 -8.96
N GLU A 151 5.91 -8.54 -8.24
CA GLU A 151 6.34 -9.25 -7.04
C GLU A 151 5.27 -9.18 -5.94
N VAL A 152 4.60 -8.01 -5.79
CA VAL A 152 3.48 -7.88 -4.85
C VAL A 152 2.33 -8.81 -5.21
N LEU A 153 1.94 -8.91 -6.49
CA LEU A 153 0.85 -9.78 -6.93
C LEU A 153 1.24 -11.27 -6.84
N GLU A 154 2.48 -11.61 -7.16
CA GLU A 154 2.99 -12.98 -7.01
C GLU A 154 2.96 -13.42 -5.53
N PHE A 155 3.43 -12.55 -4.64
CA PHE A 155 3.37 -12.81 -3.20
C PHE A 155 1.93 -12.92 -2.72
N ALA A 156 1.06 -11.99 -3.11
CA ALA A 156 -0.35 -11.97 -2.72
C ALA A 156 -1.08 -13.25 -3.16
N GLY A 157 -0.84 -13.75 -4.38
CA GLY A 157 -1.46 -14.98 -4.85
C GLY A 157 -1.15 -16.21 -4.01
N LYS A 158 -0.04 -16.18 -3.25
CA LYS A 158 0.41 -17.29 -2.39
C LYS A 158 0.05 -17.10 -0.91
N HIS A 159 -0.05 -15.85 -0.45
CA HIS A 159 -0.11 -15.50 0.98
C HIS A 159 -1.37 -14.76 1.42
N LEU A 160 -2.32 -14.47 0.52
CA LEU A 160 -3.61 -13.94 0.92
C LEU A 160 -4.44 -14.99 1.67
N ALA A 161 -5.09 -14.58 2.74
CA ALA A 161 -6.17 -15.35 3.36
C ALA A 161 -7.31 -15.58 2.35
N GLN A 162 -8.16 -16.58 2.58
CA GLN A 162 -9.22 -16.94 1.65
C GLN A 162 -10.12 -15.75 1.30
N GLU A 163 -10.45 -14.90 2.26
CA GLU A 163 -11.20 -13.65 2.06
C GLU A 163 -10.31 -12.40 2.07
N GLY A 164 -9.00 -12.62 1.92
CA GLY A 164 -8.02 -11.55 1.89
C GLY A 164 -8.09 -10.72 0.61
N ILE A 165 -7.57 -9.51 0.69
CA ILE A 165 -7.47 -8.59 -0.43
C ILE A 165 -6.05 -8.05 -0.57
N VAL A 166 -5.63 -7.75 -1.81
CA VAL A 166 -4.42 -6.96 -2.06
C VAL A 166 -4.82 -5.67 -2.74
N SER A 167 -4.33 -4.53 -2.22
CA SER A 167 -4.64 -3.21 -2.75
C SER A 167 -3.36 -2.41 -3.00
N MET A 168 -3.26 -1.81 -4.18
CA MET A 168 -2.09 -1.03 -4.59
C MET A 168 -2.52 0.29 -5.23
N VAL A 169 -1.69 1.33 -5.07
CA VAL A 169 -1.79 2.55 -5.86
C VAL A 169 -0.78 2.50 -7.00
N LEU A 170 -1.22 2.81 -8.22
CA LEU A 170 -0.40 2.71 -9.43
C LEU A 170 -0.73 3.84 -10.42
N PRO A 171 0.18 4.19 -11.34
CA PRO A 171 -0.15 4.99 -12.52
C PRO A 171 -1.28 4.34 -13.33
N ALA A 172 -2.19 5.16 -13.84
CA ALA A 172 -3.37 4.66 -14.55
C ALA A 172 -3.04 3.92 -15.87
N ASP A 173 -1.91 4.24 -16.48
CA ASP A 173 -1.42 3.58 -17.71
C ASP A 173 -0.95 2.14 -17.48
N GLN A 174 -0.70 1.75 -16.23
CA GLN A 174 -0.31 0.38 -15.87
C GLN A 174 -1.51 -0.57 -15.68
N GLU A 175 -2.75 -0.09 -15.76
CA GLU A 175 -3.96 -0.87 -15.49
C GLU A 175 -4.01 -2.19 -16.26
N ALA A 176 -3.82 -2.17 -17.57
CA ALA A 176 -3.88 -3.40 -18.38
C ALA A 176 -2.81 -4.43 -17.98
N SER A 177 -1.62 -3.94 -17.62
CA SER A 177 -0.53 -4.81 -17.19
C SER A 177 -0.80 -5.42 -15.82
N VAL A 178 -1.25 -4.64 -14.85
CA VAL A 178 -1.54 -5.12 -13.50
C VAL A 178 -2.71 -6.10 -13.48
N LEU A 179 -3.77 -5.86 -14.27
CA LEU A 179 -4.89 -6.79 -14.42
C LEU A 179 -4.45 -8.14 -14.99
N ARG A 180 -3.57 -8.12 -16.00
CA ARG A 180 -3.01 -9.35 -16.58
C ARG A 180 -2.20 -10.13 -15.54
N HIS A 181 -1.29 -9.46 -14.80
CA HIS A 181 -0.45 -10.12 -13.79
C HIS A 181 -1.28 -10.62 -12.61
N GLY A 182 -2.34 -9.91 -12.20
CA GLY A 182 -3.29 -10.41 -11.20
C GLY A 182 -3.85 -11.76 -11.61
N ARG A 183 -4.40 -11.87 -12.83
CA ARG A 183 -4.94 -13.13 -13.34
C ARG A 183 -3.92 -14.26 -13.42
N MET A 184 -2.67 -13.95 -13.78
CA MET A 184 -1.58 -14.95 -13.83
C MET A 184 -1.24 -15.53 -12.45
N ASN A 185 -1.56 -14.80 -11.38
CA ASN A 185 -1.31 -15.19 -9.98
C ASN A 185 -2.60 -15.61 -9.24
N GLY A 186 -3.66 -16.03 -9.96
CA GLY A 186 -4.91 -16.51 -9.34
C GLY A 186 -5.72 -15.41 -8.66
N LEU A 187 -5.55 -14.16 -9.09
CA LEU A 187 -6.25 -13.00 -8.54
C LEU A 187 -7.17 -12.36 -9.58
N LYS A 188 -8.31 -11.82 -9.13
CA LYS A 188 -9.22 -11.05 -9.97
C LYS A 188 -9.58 -9.71 -9.35
N LEU A 189 -9.94 -8.79 -10.22
CA LEU A 189 -10.36 -7.44 -9.82
C LEU A 189 -11.60 -7.49 -8.94
N ALA A 190 -11.54 -6.84 -7.80
CA ALA A 190 -12.68 -6.57 -6.92
C ALA A 190 -13.12 -5.11 -7.00
N GLU A 191 -12.18 -4.18 -6.98
CA GLU A 191 -12.47 -2.74 -7.03
C GLU A 191 -11.36 -1.97 -7.77
N ILE A 192 -11.75 -0.94 -8.50
CA ILE A 192 -10.84 0.07 -9.03
C ILE A 192 -11.35 1.46 -8.68
N LEU A 193 -10.52 2.27 -8.02
CA LEU A 193 -10.76 3.68 -7.77
C LEU A 193 -9.86 4.49 -8.70
N ARG A 194 -10.49 5.21 -9.65
CA ARG A 194 -9.80 6.09 -10.59
C ARG A 194 -9.62 7.47 -9.98
N ILE A 195 -8.38 7.96 -9.96
CA ILE A 195 -8.03 9.23 -9.32
C ILE A 195 -7.56 10.22 -10.37
N ARG A 196 -8.22 11.38 -10.41
CA ARG A 196 -7.85 12.52 -11.26
C ARG A 196 -7.61 13.77 -10.43
N THR A 197 -6.68 14.59 -10.87
CA THR A 197 -6.36 15.84 -10.17
C THR A 197 -7.50 16.83 -10.26
N VAL A 198 -8.07 17.02 -11.45
CA VAL A 198 -9.19 17.92 -11.74
C VAL A 198 -10.18 17.24 -12.69
N GLU A 199 -11.43 17.68 -12.66
CA GLU A 199 -12.53 17.03 -13.38
C GLU A 199 -12.31 16.86 -14.89
N ARG A 200 -11.60 17.78 -15.51
CA ARG A 200 -11.36 17.79 -16.97
C ARG A 200 -10.17 16.93 -17.42
N LYS A 201 -9.36 16.40 -16.47
CA LYS A 201 -8.20 15.58 -16.81
C LYS A 201 -8.53 14.10 -16.69
N PRO A 202 -7.91 13.24 -17.51
CA PRO A 202 -7.99 11.80 -17.32
C PRO A 202 -7.42 11.42 -15.96
N SER A 203 -7.77 10.24 -15.48
CA SER A 203 -7.19 9.69 -14.25
C SER A 203 -5.70 9.46 -14.44
N SER A 204 -4.90 9.95 -13.50
CA SER A 204 -3.44 9.78 -13.50
C SER A 204 -3.00 8.64 -12.58
N ARG A 205 -3.84 8.24 -11.63
CA ARG A 205 -3.61 7.16 -10.68
C ARG A 205 -4.85 6.28 -10.58
N ILE A 206 -4.59 5.03 -10.20
CA ILE A 206 -5.61 4.07 -9.80
C ILE A 206 -5.25 3.49 -8.45
N ILE A 207 -6.24 3.23 -7.60
CA ILE A 207 -6.12 2.26 -6.52
C ILE A 207 -6.88 1.04 -7.01
N ILE A 208 -6.18 -0.08 -7.08
CA ILE A 208 -6.71 -1.33 -7.61
C ILE A 208 -6.67 -2.39 -6.50
N THR A 209 -7.79 -3.07 -6.30
CA THR A 209 -7.95 -4.10 -5.29
C THR A 209 -8.30 -5.42 -5.95
N PHE A 210 -7.56 -6.47 -5.59
CA PHE A 210 -7.79 -7.84 -6.04
C PHE A 210 -8.18 -8.73 -4.87
N ILE A 211 -8.86 -9.82 -5.21
CA ILE A 211 -9.19 -10.98 -4.37
C ILE A 211 -8.78 -12.25 -5.09
N HIS A 212 -8.81 -13.40 -4.42
CA HIS A 212 -8.67 -14.68 -5.10
C HIS A 212 -9.71 -14.87 -6.19
N ASP A 213 -9.33 -15.49 -7.30
CA ASP A 213 -10.18 -15.68 -8.49
C ASP A 213 -11.34 -16.66 -8.24
N ASN A 214 -11.21 -17.55 -7.25
CA ASN A 214 -12.27 -18.50 -6.83
C ASN A 214 -13.42 -17.87 -6.04
N GLN A 215 -13.31 -16.60 -5.59
CA GLN A 215 -14.40 -15.90 -4.92
C GLN A 215 -15.42 -15.39 -5.93
N THR A 216 -16.65 -15.14 -5.52
CA THR A 216 -17.68 -14.51 -6.37
C THR A 216 -17.81 -13.04 -6.02
N VAL A 217 -17.45 -12.15 -6.95
CA VAL A 217 -17.59 -10.70 -6.80
C VAL A 217 -17.87 -10.06 -8.14
N THR A 218 -18.71 -9.05 -8.15
CA THR A 218 -18.87 -8.15 -9.29
C THR A 218 -17.91 -6.97 -9.08
N PRO A 219 -16.94 -6.75 -9.98
CA PRO A 219 -16.01 -5.65 -9.84
C PRO A 219 -16.72 -4.30 -9.79
N THR A 220 -16.26 -3.43 -8.90
CA THR A 220 -16.78 -2.06 -8.77
C THR A 220 -15.77 -1.05 -9.29
N GLU A 221 -16.27 -0.01 -9.95
CA GLU A 221 -15.47 1.13 -10.39
C GLU A 221 -15.95 2.40 -9.69
N LYS A 222 -15.01 3.15 -9.13
CA LYS A 222 -15.25 4.43 -8.45
C LYS A 222 -14.35 5.50 -9.04
N GLN A 223 -14.71 6.77 -8.84
CA GLN A 223 -13.92 7.91 -9.28
C GLN A 223 -13.74 8.93 -8.17
N LEU A 224 -12.52 9.44 -8.02
CA LEU A 224 -12.16 10.51 -7.09
C LEU A 224 -11.52 11.68 -7.85
N THR A 225 -11.97 12.89 -7.56
CA THR A 225 -11.33 14.12 -8.02
C THR A 225 -10.71 14.83 -6.83
N ILE A 226 -9.37 15.06 -6.84
CA ILE A 226 -8.63 15.62 -5.70
C ILE A 226 -8.96 17.10 -5.54
N MET A 227 -8.96 17.87 -6.64
CA MET A 227 -9.25 19.29 -6.62
C MET A 227 -10.59 19.55 -7.30
N ASN A 228 -11.61 19.84 -6.52
CA ASN A 228 -12.78 20.53 -7.04
C ASN A 228 -12.38 21.99 -7.26
N LYS A 229 -12.58 22.54 -8.46
CA LYS A 229 -12.47 23.98 -8.65
C LYS A 229 -13.40 24.63 -7.64
N GLY A 230 -12.80 25.35 -6.71
CA GLY A 230 -13.48 25.90 -5.57
C GLY A 230 -14.76 26.65 -5.91
N LYS A 231 -15.73 26.44 -5.04
CA LYS A 231 -16.67 27.50 -4.71
C LYS A 231 -15.97 28.46 -3.78
#